data_6b12758f1a518dab95f9316d5169d924
#
_entry.id   6b12758f1a518dab95f9316d5169d924
#
_cell.length_a   1.000
_cell.length_b   1.000
_cell.length_c   1.000
_cell.angle_alpha   90.00
_cell.angle_beta   90.00
_cell.angle_gamma   90.00
#
_symmetry.space_group_name_H-M   'P 1'
#
loop_
_entity.id
_entity.type
_entity.pdbx_description
1 polymer ?
#
loop_
_entity_poly.entity_id
_entity_poly.type
_entity_poly.pdbx_seq_one_letter_code
_entity_poly.pdbx_strand_id
1 'polypeptide(L)'
;VLPPFFGSLEEYVGNGHAQFDCPGHQGGAFFRRHPAGREFAEFFGENVFRSDLCNADVSMGDLLIHEGAPCLAQQKAARIYNADKTYFVLNGTSASNKVVLNALLAPGDLVLFDRNNHKSNHHGALLQAGATPIYLETARNAYGFIGGIDEHCFEEHYLRDMIREVRPEKAEAKRPFRLAIIQLGTYDGTIYNARQVVDRIGHLCDYILFDSAWVGYEQFIPMMKDCSPLLLDLGPEDPGIFVTQSVHKQQAGFSQTSQIHKKDSHIKGQSRYCPHKRLNNAFMMHASTSPFYPLFAALDVNAKMHEGMSGQRLWADCVRVGIEARKLLMKTCKYIKPFVPALIDGKPWGEYPTEEIAHNLRFFEFEPEAKWHNFEGYGDRQYFVDPCKLLLTTPGIDAETGHYADFGVPATILANFLRENAVVPEKCDLNSILFLMTPAEDMAKMEHLITQIARFEEYLDADAPLVDVLPSIYYANEERYHGYTIRRLCQEMHDFYKSRNVKQLQKEMFRRSHFPRRALDPQQAHFEFIRGNAELVPLEQAEGRIAVEGALPYPPGVLCCVPGEVWGNSVLQYFLALEEGINRCPGFAPELQGVYIQKDPDGRKRAYGYVLTKERTAELGIEG
;
A
#
# COMPACT_ATOMS: atom_id res chain seq x y z
N VAL A 1 10.41 -28.35 -15.26
CA VAL A 1 9.47 -28.03 -16.34
C VAL A 1 9.13 -26.55 -16.23
N LEU A 2 9.32 -25.81 -17.32
CA LEU A 2 9.01 -24.37 -17.38
C LEU A 2 7.48 -24.15 -17.38
N PRO A 3 7.02 -22.99 -16.88
CA PRO A 3 5.60 -22.67 -16.92
C PRO A 3 5.13 -22.36 -18.36
N PRO A 4 3.81 -22.44 -18.63
CA PRO A 4 3.32 -22.49 -20.02
C PRO A 4 3.70 -21.29 -20.89
N PHE A 5 3.56 -20.06 -20.38
CA PHE A 5 3.85 -18.86 -21.19
C PHE A 5 5.35 -18.63 -21.33
N PHE A 6 6.10 -18.69 -20.23
CA PHE A 6 7.55 -18.49 -20.30
C PHE A 6 8.23 -19.57 -21.13
N GLY A 7 7.81 -20.83 -21.03
CA GLY A 7 8.33 -21.92 -21.86
C GLY A 7 8.09 -21.67 -23.36
N SER A 8 6.89 -21.23 -23.72
CA SER A 8 6.56 -20.88 -25.11
C SER A 8 7.36 -19.68 -25.61
N LEU A 9 7.58 -18.69 -24.74
CA LEU A 9 8.36 -17.49 -25.07
C LEU A 9 9.83 -17.84 -25.31
N GLU A 10 10.42 -18.67 -24.46
CA GLU A 10 11.80 -19.15 -24.62
C GLU A 10 11.99 -19.91 -25.92
N GLU A 11 11.05 -20.83 -26.24
CA GLU A 11 11.06 -21.58 -27.50
C GLU A 11 10.94 -20.66 -28.73
N TYR A 12 10.00 -19.71 -28.69
CA TYR A 12 9.78 -18.74 -29.77
C TYR A 12 11.04 -17.90 -30.02
N VAL A 13 11.65 -17.37 -28.97
CA VAL A 13 12.90 -16.60 -29.07
C VAL A 13 14.03 -17.47 -29.62
N GLY A 14 14.14 -18.74 -29.19
CA GLY A 14 15.13 -19.69 -29.63
C GLY A 14 15.04 -20.05 -31.13
N ASN A 15 13.81 -20.08 -31.65
CA ASN A 15 13.58 -20.43 -33.06
C ASN A 15 14.02 -19.35 -34.08
N GLY A 16 14.14 -18.11 -33.63
CA GLY A 16 14.52 -16.98 -34.45
C GLY A 16 13.52 -16.64 -35.57
N HIS A 17 12.91 -15.46 -35.46
CA HIS A 17 11.92 -14.98 -36.44
C HIS A 17 12.41 -13.68 -37.07
N ALA A 18 12.15 -13.51 -38.37
CA ALA A 18 12.34 -12.22 -39.03
C ALA A 18 11.10 -11.37 -38.75
N GLN A 19 11.28 -10.39 -37.90
CA GLN A 19 10.16 -9.54 -37.40
C GLN A 19 9.94 -8.34 -38.33
N PHE A 20 8.71 -8.18 -38.79
CA PHE A 20 8.24 -7.02 -39.54
C PHE A 20 7.05 -6.35 -38.83
N ASP A 21 6.72 -6.83 -37.67
CA ASP A 21 5.69 -6.33 -36.77
C ASP A 21 6.28 -5.41 -35.69
N CYS A 22 5.44 -4.79 -34.87
CA CYS A 22 5.90 -4.07 -33.68
C CYS A 22 6.38 -5.06 -32.60
N PRO A 23 7.22 -4.64 -31.65
CA PRO A 23 7.81 -3.30 -31.49
C PRO A 23 8.87 -2.96 -32.55
N GLY A 24 8.95 -1.66 -32.86
CA GLY A 24 9.82 -1.16 -33.93
C GLY A 24 11.32 -1.34 -33.71
N HIS A 25 11.76 -1.67 -32.50
CA HIS A 25 13.19 -1.98 -32.26
C HIS A 25 13.62 -3.34 -32.83
N GLN A 26 12.66 -4.20 -33.14
CA GLN A 26 12.84 -5.50 -33.80
C GLN A 26 14.00 -6.32 -33.22
N GLY A 27 13.78 -6.86 -32.00
CA GLY A 27 14.76 -7.64 -31.29
C GLY A 27 15.99 -6.84 -30.83
N GLY A 28 15.88 -5.52 -30.74
CA GLY A 28 16.97 -4.62 -30.36
C GLY A 28 17.83 -4.11 -31.52
N ALA A 29 17.56 -4.53 -32.76
CA ALA A 29 18.34 -4.12 -33.91
C ALA A 29 18.38 -2.60 -34.11
N PHE A 30 17.27 -1.91 -33.88
CA PHE A 30 17.22 -0.46 -34.01
C PHE A 30 18.12 0.26 -32.99
N PHE A 31 18.14 -0.21 -31.75
CA PHE A 31 18.99 0.35 -30.70
C PHE A 31 20.47 0.26 -31.07
N ARG A 32 20.88 -0.84 -31.71
CA ARG A 32 22.29 -1.07 -32.10
C ARG A 32 22.78 -0.16 -33.23
N ARG A 33 21.88 0.62 -33.85
CA ARG A 33 22.24 1.57 -34.94
C ARG A 33 22.85 2.88 -34.41
N HIS A 34 22.83 3.12 -33.11
CA HIS A 34 23.32 4.34 -32.48
C HIS A 34 24.20 4.00 -31.27
N PRO A 35 25.31 4.73 -30.98
CA PRO A 35 26.17 4.43 -29.84
C PRO A 35 25.46 4.33 -28.50
N ALA A 36 24.58 5.29 -28.18
CA ALA A 36 23.78 5.27 -26.92
C ALA A 36 22.83 4.06 -26.87
N GLY A 37 22.27 3.67 -28.01
CA GLY A 37 21.41 2.49 -28.10
C GLY A 37 22.18 1.17 -27.94
N ARG A 38 23.42 1.10 -28.43
CA ARG A 38 24.27 -0.06 -28.21
C ARG A 38 24.58 -0.27 -26.73
N GLU A 39 24.95 0.79 -26.03
CA GLU A 39 25.22 0.72 -24.61
C GLU A 39 23.97 0.31 -23.82
N PHE A 40 22.82 0.86 -24.17
CA PHE A 40 21.52 0.48 -23.60
C PHE A 40 21.21 -1.02 -23.81
N ALA A 41 21.41 -1.53 -25.04
CA ALA A 41 21.16 -2.93 -25.35
C ALA A 41 22.16 -3.87 -24.66
N GLU A 42 23.43 -3.49 -24.55
CA GLU A 42 24.44 -4.24 -23.81
C GLU A 42 24.14 -4.32 -22.31
N PHE A 43 23.68 -3.21 -21.72
CA PHE A 43 23.32 -3.15 -20.31
C PHE A 43 22.17 -4.11 -19.96
N PHE A 44 21.09 -4.11 -20.75
CA PHE A 44 19.93 -4.95 -20.48
C PHE A 44 20.07 -6.40 -20.95
N GLY A 45 20.95 -6.67 -21.89
CA GLY A 45 21.13 -7.99 -22.47
C GLY A 45 20.15 -8.29 -23.61
N GLU A 46 20.54 -9.20 -24.47
CA GLU A 46 19.85 -9.46 -25.74
C GLU A 46 18.43 -10.00 -25.59
N ASN A 47 18.21 -10.89 -24.61
CA ASN A 47 16.93 -11.59 -24.48
C ASN A 47 15.77 -10.70 -24.06
N VAL A 48 16.01 -9.60 -23.36
CA VAL A 48 14.95 -8.62 -23.04
C VAL A 48 14.34 -8.07 -24.34
N PHE A 49 15.19 -7.69 -25.30
CA PHE A 49 14.74 -7.15 -26.59
C PHE A 49 14.11 -8.21 -27.49
N ARG A 50 14.66 -9.42 -27.50
CA ARG A 50 14.15 -10.55 -28.29
C ARG A 50 12.79 -11.06 -27.75
N SER A 51 12.53 -10.87 -26.47
CA SER A 51 11.29 -11.26 -25.81
C SER A 51 10.18 -10.20 -25.88
N ASP A 52 10.49 -9.01 -26.36
CA ASP A 52 9.51 -7.94 -26.54
C ASP A 52 8.79 -8.09 -27.87
N LEU A 53 7.65 -8.75 -27.81
CA LEU A 53 6.89 -9.23 -28.97
C LEU A 53 5.52 -8.54 -29.06
N CYS A 54 4.75 -8.91 -30.06
CA CYS A 54 3.42 -8.34 -30.33
C CYS A 54 2.38 -9.45 -30.55
N ASN A 55 1.14 -9.17 -30.18
CA ASN A 55 -0.01 -10.04 -30.42
C ASN A 55 -0.29 -10.29 -31.93
N ALA A 56 0.40 -9.61 -32.83
CA ALA A 56 0.28 -9.85 -34.27
C ALA A 56 0.68 -11.28 -34.66
N ASP A 57 1.61 -11.89 -33.92
CA ASP A 57 1.91 -13.30 -34.10
C ASP A 57 1.02 -14.15 -33.19
N VAL A 58 0.06 -14.82 -33.81
CA VAL A 58 -0.94 -15.66 -33.11
C VAL A 58 -0.33 -16.92 -32.48
N SER A 59 0.91 -17.28 -32.82
CA SER A 59 1.56 -18.46 -32.26
C SER A 59 1.83 -18.35 -30.75
N MET A 60 1.96 -17.13 -30.24
CA MET A 60 2.12 -16.87 -28.80
C MET A 60 0.77 -16.72 -28.05
N GLY A 61 -0.36 -16.85 -28.73
CA GLY A 61 -1.68 -16.61 -28.16
C GLY A 61 -2.01 -15.13 -28.06
N ASP A 62 -3.01 -14.80 -27.27
CA ASP A 62 -3.47 -13.41 -27.10
C ASP A 62 -3.62 -13.05 -25.63
N LEU A 63 -2.93 -12.00 -25.20
CA LEU A 63 -2.92 -11.55 -23.82
C LEU A 63 -4.17 -10.72 -23.45
N LEU A 64 -4.88 -10.15 -24.42
CA LEU A 64 -6.07 -9.32 -24.19
C LEU A 64 -7.35 -10.14 -24.07
N ILE A 65 -7.49 -11.15 -24.91
CA ILE A 65 -8.64 -12.06 -24.89
C ILE A 65 -8.34 -13.37 -24.18
N HIS A 66 -7.11 -13.52 -23.67
CA HIS A 66 -6.67 -14.66 -22.86
C HIS A 66 -6.81 -16.01 -23.60
N GLU A 67 -6.16 -16.13 -24.76
CA GLU A 67 -6.12 -17.35 -25.56
C GLU A 67 -4.69 -17.92 -25.67
N GLY A 68 -4.59 -19.23 -25.88
CA GLY A 68 -3.31 -19.92 -26.06
C GLY A 68 -2.48 -20.01 -24.78
N ALA A 69 -1.16 -19.82 -24.90
CA ALA A 69 -0.24 -19.89 -23.76
C ALA A 69 -0.57 -18.91 -22.62
N PRO A 70 -0.99 -17.68 -22.88
CA PRO A 70 -1.47 -16.78 -21.83
C PRO A 70 -2.66 -17.34 -21.04
N CYS A 71 -3.61 -17.96 -21.71
CA CYS A 71 -4.75 -18.60 -21.05
C CYS A 71 -4.29 -19.75 -20.14
N LEU A 72 -3.43 -20.62 -20.63
CA LEU A 72 -2.88 -21.73 -19.84
C LEU A 72 -2.09 -21.25 -18.62
N ALA A 73 -1.31 -20.20 -18.77
CA ALA A 73 -0.56 -19.60 -17.68
C ALA A 73 -1.48 -19.08 -16.58
N GLN A 74 -2.53 -18.34 -16.95
CA GLN A 74 -3.48 -17.80 -16.00
C GLN A 74 -4.35 -18.87 -15.35
N GLN A 75 -4.74 -19.90 -16.08
CA GLN A 75 -5.45 -21.07 -15.50
C GLN A 75 -4.57 -21.80 -14.48
N LYS A 76 -3.30 -21.95 -14.77
CA LYS A 76 -2.35 -22.57 -13.83
C LYS A 76 -2.15 -21.71 -12.59
N ALA A 77 -1.96 -20.41 -12.76
CA ALA A 77 -1.88 -19.46 -11.64
C ALA A 77 -3.14 -19.51 -10.77
N ALA A 78 -4.33 -19.55 -11.37
CA ALA A 78 -5.58 -19.66 -10.62
C ALA A 78 -5.61 -20.90 -9.72
N ARG A 79 -5.18 -22.04 -10.22
CA ARG A 79 -5.09 -23.28 -9.41
C ARG A 79 -4.09 -23.14 -8.26
N ILE A 80 -2.92 -22.57 -8.52
CA ILE A 80 -1.87 -22.39 -7.51
C ILE A 80 -2.33 -21.46 -6.39
N TYR A 81 -3.02 -20.37 -6.73
CA TYR A 81 -3.51 -19.37 -5.76
C TYR A 81 -4.91 -19.68 -5.22
N ASN A 82 -5.50 -20.81 -5.54
CA ASN A 82 -6.84 -21.21 -5.08
C ASN A 82 -7.96 -20.26 -5.53
N ALA A 83 -7.83 -19.68 -6.71
CA ALA A 83 -8.84 -18.84 -7.34
C ALA A 83 -9.62 -19.62 -8.42
N ASP A 84 -10.82 -19.15 -8.76
CA ASP A 84 -11.58 -19.67 -9.89
C ASP A 84 -10.98 -19.18 -11.22
N LYS A 85 -10.57 -17.91 -11.26
CA LYS A 85 -9.85 -17.28 -12.38
C LYS A 85 -8.79 -16.34 -11.89
N THR A 86 -7.73 -16.22 -12.68
CA THR A 86 -6.65 -15.24 -12.46
C THR A 86 -6.38 -14.47 -13.76
N TYR A 87 -6.18 -13.17 -13.63
CA TYR A 87 -5.84 -12.26 -14.74
C TYR A 87 -4.51 -11.60 -14.42
N PHE A 88 -3.57 -11.73 -15.33
CA PHE A 88 -2.28 -11.04 -15.22
C PHE A 88 -2.42 -9.60 -15.72
N VAL A 89 -1.95 -8.65 -14.93
CA VAL A 89 -2.05 -7.22 -15.19
C VAL A 89 -0.66 -6.61 -15.20
N LEU A 90 -0.35 -5.83 -16.23
CA LEU A 90 0.99 -5.31 -16.48
C LEU A 90 1.14 -3.83 -16.15
N ASN A 91 0.21 -3.25 -15.43
CA ASN A 91 0.26 -1.83 -15.04
C ASN A 91 -0.04 -1.62 -13.56
N GLY A 92 0.46 -2.53 -12.72
CA GLY A 92 0.36 -2.49 -11.27
C GLY A 92 -1.04 -2.75 -10.73
N THR A 93 -1.15 -2.84 -9.41
CA THR A 93 -2.45 -3.00 -8.74
C THR A 93 -3.31 -1.74 -8.88
N SER A 94 -2.71 -0.59 -9.18
CA SER A 94 -3.48 0.60 -9.57
C SER A 94 -4.40 0.32 -10.77
N ALA A 95 -3.92 -0.41 -11.78
CA ALA A 95 -4.75 -0.86 -12.89
C ALA A 95 -5.67 -2.02 -12.49
N SER A 96 -5.17 -3.02 -11.77
CA SER A 96 -5.96 -4.17 -11.29
C SER A 96 -7.19 -3.72 -10.50
N ASN A 97 -7.03 -2.79 -9.58
CA ASN A 97 -8.14 -2.23 -8.81
C ASN A 97 -9.17 -1.56 -9.72
N LYS A 98 -8.73 -0.70 -10.64
CA LYS A 98 -9.64 -0.01 -11.58
C LYS A 98 -10.41 -0.98 -12.46
N VAL A 99 -9.78 -2.07 -12.90
CA VAL A 99 -10.45 -3.14 -13.66
C VAL A 99 -11.63 -3.72 -12.87
N VAL A 100 -11.39 -4.15 -11.63
CA VAL A 100 -12.42 -4.72 -10.76
C VAL A 100 -13.53 -3.71 -10.48
N LEU A 101 -13.15 -2.49 -10.12
CA LEU A 101 -14.09 -1.43 -9.75
C LEU A 101 -14.96 -1.00 -10.93
N ASN A 102 -14.38 -0.88 -12.12
CA ASN A 102 -15.12 -0.50 -13.32
C ASN A 102 -15.98 -1.66 -13.90
N ALA A 103 -15.69 -2.90 -13.52
CA ALA A 103 -16.52 -4.06 -13.85
C ALA A 103 -17.73 -4.21 -12.93
N LEU A 104 -17.68 -3.72 -11.69
CA LEU A 104 -18.69 -3.94 -10.68
C LEU A 104 -19.58 -2.73 -10.39
N LEU A 105 -19.04 -1.53 -10.48
CA LEU A 105 -19.69 -0.32 -9.95
C LEU A 105 -20.25 0.59 -11.04
N ALA A 106 -21.37 1.21 -10.72
CA ALA A 106 -22.01 2.24 -11.52
C ALA A 106 -22.57 3.35 -10.60
N PRO A 107 -22.93 4.52 -11.14
CA PRO A 107 -23.60 5.56 -10.34
C PRO A 107 -24.85 5.00 -9.63
N GLY A 108 -25.00 5.35 -8.36
CA GLY A 108 -26.08 4.86 -7.50
C GLY A 108 -25.70 3.65 -6.64
N ASP A 109 -24.62 2.95 -6.94
CA ASP A 109 -24.13 1.88 -6.09
C ASP A 109 -23.49 2.42 -4.82
N LEU A 110 -23.71 1.71 -3.70
CA LEU A 110 -22.97 1.93 -2.47
C LEU A 110 -21.73 1.05 -2.41
N VAL A 111 -20.63 1.63 -2.00
CA VAL A 111 -19.39 0.91 -1.74
C VAL A 111 -18.93 1.13 -0.30
N LEU A 112 -18.75 0.04 0.44
CA LEU A 112 -18.18 0.08 1.78
C LEU A 112 -16.67 0.21 1.63
N PHE A 113 -16.11 1.28 2.17
CA PHE A 113 -14.78 1.74 1.79
C PHE A 113 -13.87 1.85 3.02
N ASP A 114 -12.91 0.95 3.14
CA ASP A 114 -11.84 1.02 4.13
C ASP A 114 -11.01 2.29 3.90
N ARG A 115 -10.90 3.16 4.91
CA ARG A 115 -10.19 4.43 4.75
C ARG A 115 -8.65 4.24 4.59
N ASN A 116 -8.14 3.05 4.81
CA ASN A 116 -6.76 2.68 4.49
C ASN A 116 -6.52 2.39 3.00
N ASN A 117 -7.55 2.36 2.19
CA ASN A 117 -7.42 2.03 0.77
C ASN A 117 -6.49 2.99 0.02
N HIS A 118 -5.71 2.41 -0.89
CA HIS A 118 -4.88 3.16 -1.81
C HIS A 118 -5.72 4.10 -2.69
N LYS A 119 -5.13 5.23 -3.11
CA LYS A 119 -5.80 6.22 -3.97
C LYS A 119 -6.42 5.64 -5.25
N SER A 120 -5.85 4.56 -5.81
CA SER A 120 -6.40 3.91 -7.01
C SER A 120 -7.83 3.38 -6.80
N ASN A 121 -8.17 2.97 -5.58
CA ASN A 121 -9.53 2.57 -5.23
C ASN A 121 -10.49 3.77 -5.21
N HIS A 122 -10.05 4.91 -4.72
CA HIS A 122 -10.83 6.16 -4.82
C HIS A 122 -11.03 6.55 -6.28
N HIS A 123 -9.98 6.53 -7.09
CA HIS A 123 -10.07 6.86 -8.51
C HIS A 123 -11.03 5.94 -9.26
N GLY A 124 -10.88 4.63 -9.08
CA GLY A 124 -11.69 3.65 -9.81
C GLY A 124 -13.15 3.62 -9.36
N ALA A 125 -13.41 3.61 -8.06
CA ALA A 125 -14.76 3.49 -7.52
C ALA A 125 -15.55 4.80 -7.56
N LEU A 126 -14.92 5.91 -7.20
CA LEU A 126 -15.60 7.18 -6.95
C LEU A 126 -15.51 8.14 -8.13
N LEU A 127 -14.33 8.34 -8.72
CA LEU A 127 -14.13 9.26 -9.82
C LEU A 127 -14.59 8.65 -11.15
N GLN A 128 -14.14 7.43 -11.46
CA GLN A 128 -14.47 6.76 -12.72
C GLN A 128 -15.87 6.16 -12.71
N ALA A 129 -16.21 5.34 -11.72
CA ALA A 129 -17.49 4.64 -11.67
C ALA A 129 -18.63 5.48 -11.09
N GLY A 130 -18.34 6.53 -10.33
CA GLY A 130 -19.37 7.39 -9.73
C GLY A 130 -20.16 6.76 -8.59
N ALA A 131 -19.61 5.74 -7.91
CA ALA A 131 -20.23 5.12 -6.75
C ALA A 131 -20.19 6.03 -5.53
N THR A 132 -21.05 5.76 -4.56
CA THR A 132 -21.13 6.50 -3.29
C THR A 132 -20.45 5.71 -2.19
N PRO A 133 -19.43 6.28 -1.51
CA PRO A 133 -18.72 5.57 -0.45
C PRO A 133 -19.44 5.68 0.89
N ILE A 134 -19.37 4.60 1.68
CA ILE A 134 -19.57 4.58 3.11
C ILE A 134 -18.21 4.24 3.72
N TYR A 135 -17.58 5.21 4.38
CA TYR A 135 -16.21 5.04 4.87
C TYR A 135 -16.15 4.33 6.22
N LEU A 136 -15.30 3.33 6.30
CA LEU A 136 -14.88 2.71 7.56
C LEU A 136 -13.66 3.45 8.10
N GLU A 137 -13.78 3.96 9.32
CA GLU A 137 -12.68 4.62 10.02
C GLU A 137 -11.57 3.64 10.36
N THR A 138 -10.33 4.12 10.36
CA THR A 138 -9.14 3.33 10.64
C THR A 138 -8.27 3.99 11.69
N ALA A 139 -7.40 3.21 12.31
CA ALA A 139 -6.54 3.67 13.38
C ALA A 139 -5.13 4.00 12.89
N ARG A 140 -4.51 4.94 13.59
CA ARG A 140 -3.07 5.20 13.58
C ARG A 140 -2.60 5.18 15.03
N ASN A 141 -1.45 4.55 15.31
CA ASN A 141 -0.90 4.60 16.66
C ASN A 141 0.08 5.76 16.86
N ALA A 142 0.63 5.87 18.07
CA ALA A 142 1.55 6.95 18.41
C ALA A 142 2.87 6.94 17.63
N TYR A 143 3.26 5.79 17.07
CA TYR A 143 4.46 5.64 16.24
C TYR A 143 4.24 6.03 14.78
N GLY A 144 3.03 6.38 14.38
CA GLY A 144 2.65 6.58 12.99
C GLY A 144 2.38 5.29 12.23
N PHE A 145 2.22 4.17 12.93
CA PHE A 145 1.91 2.88 12.33
C PHE A 145 0.45 2.82 11.89
N ILE A 146 0.23 2.29 10.68
CA ILE A 146 -1.10 2.16 10.09
C ILE A 146 -1.79 0.91 10.61
N GLY A 147 -2.80 1.09 11.44
CA GLY A 147 -3.63 0.02 11.97
C GLY A 147 -4.84 -0.29 11.10
N GLY A 148 -5.76 -1.09 11.64
CA GLY A 148 -6.99 -1.53 10.98
C GLY A 148 -8.23 -0.78 11.43
N ILE A 149 -9.38 -1.37 11.15
CA ILE A 149 -10.72 -0.88 11.43
C ILE A 149 -11.15 -1.36 12.83
N ASP A 150 -11.77 -0.50 13.63
CA ASP A 150 -12.28 -0.88 14.93
C ASP A 150 -13.38 -1.96 14.80
N GLU A 151 -13.43 -2.89 15.75
CA GLU A 151 -14.35 -4.03 15.71
C GLU A 151 -15.81 -3.60 15.59
N HIS A 152 -16.24 -2.57 16.35
CA HIS A 152 -17.62 -2.11 16.33
C HIS A 152 -18.09 -1.62 14.96
N CYS A 153 -17.17 -1.18 14.10
CA CYS A 153 -17.50 -0.72 12.75
C CYS A 153 -18.01 -1.85 11.84
N PHE A 154 -17.79 -3.11 12.22
CA PHE A 154 -18.33 -4.26 11.49
C PHE A 154 -19.70 -4.74 11.99
N GLU A 155 -20.29 -4.07 12.95
CA GLU A 155 -21.64 -4.39 13.41
C GLU A 155 -22.69 -3.93 12.40
N GLU A 156 -23.62 -4.82 12.08
CA GLU A 156 -24.63 -4.56 11.04
C GLU A 156 -25.48 -3.33 11.31
N HIS A 157 -25.93 -3.14 12.55
CA HIS A 157 -26.73 -1.97 12.90
C HIS A 157 -25.95 -0.66 12.69
N TYR A 158 -24.68 -0.63 13.05
CA TYR A 158 -23.80 0.52 12.84
C TYR A 158 -23.66 0.86 11.34
N LEU A 159 -23.46 -0.16 10.52
CA LEU A 159 -23.35 0.01 9.06
C LEU A 159 -24.66 0.50 8.45
N ARG A 160 -25.80 -0.05 8.87
CA ARG A 160 -27.12 0.39 8.37
C ARG A 160 -27.46 1.81 8.82
N ASP A 161 -27.04 2.23 10.01
CA ASP A 161 -27.17 3.61 10.45
C ASP A 161 -26.38 4.58 9.57
N MET A 162 -25.16 4.23 9.21
CA MET A 162 -24.37 5.03 8.25
C MET A 162 -25.03 5.10 6.88
N ILE A 163 -25.66 4.03 6.41
CA ILE A 163 -26.38 4.03 5.14
C ILE A 163 -27.58 4.98 5.22
N ARG A 164 -28.32 5.00 6.34
CA ARG A 164 -29.47 5.91 6.52
C ARG A 164 -29.08 7.37 6.41
N GLU A 165 -27.90 7.73 6.84
CA GLU A 165 -27.39 9.11 6.72
C GLU A 165 -27.11 9.52 5.27
N VAL A 166 -26.75 8.58 4.40
CA VAL A 166 -26.25 8.85 3.04
C VAL A 166 -27.24 8.43 1.95
N ARG A 167 -27.86 7.25 2.09
CA ARG A 167 -28.82 6.65 1.13
C ARG A 167 -29.90 5.91 1.90
N PRO A 168 -30.82 6.64 2.57
CA PRO A 168 -31.82 6.02 3.44
C PRO A 168 -32.67 4.96 2.75
N GLU A 169 -32.92 5.09 1.45
CA GLU A 169 -33.68 4.11 0.65
C GLU A 169 -32.98 2.74 0.52
N LYS A 170 -31.68 2.66 0.81
CA LYS A 170 -30.91 1.42 0.74
C LYS A 170 -30.65 0.79 2.12
N ALA A 171 -31.00 1.48 3.20
CA ALA A 171 -30.65 1.07 4.56
C ALA A 171 -31.23 -0.30 4.95
N GLU A 172 -32.41 -0.67 4.43
CA GLU A 172 -33.07 -1.95 4.71
C GLU A 172 -32.89 -3.01 3.61
N ALA A 173 -32.08 -2.72 2.57
CA ALA A 173 -31.79 -3.70 1.53
C ALA A 173 -31.07 -4.93 2.11
N LYS A 174 -31.36 -6.11 1.58
CA LYS A 174 -30.68 -7.36 2.03
C LYS A 174 -29.16 -7.23 1.87
N ARG A 175 -28.71 -6.73 0.72
CA ARG A 175 -27.30 -6.48 0.39
C ARG A 175 -27.13 -5.04 -0.08
N PRO A 176 -27.04 -4.09 0.86
CA PRO A 176 -26.99 -2.68 0.48
C PRO A 176 -25.72 -2.29 -0.28
N PHE A 177 -24.62 -3.01 -0.06
CA PHE A 177 -23.34 -2.72 -0.70
C PHE A 177 -23.14 -3.59 -1.95
N ARG A 178 -22.97 -2.95 -3.10
CA ARG A 178 -22.51 -3.67 -4.30
C ARG A 178 -21.12 -4.25 -4.08
N LEU A 179 -20.28 -3.51 -3.37
CA LEU A 179 -18.89 -3.88 -3.10
C LEU A 179 -18.44 -3.34 -1.75
N ALA A 180 -17.64 -4.12 -1.04
CA ALA A 180 -16.77 -3.63 0.02
C ALA A 180 -15.32 -3.71 -0.47
N ILE A 181 -14.52 -2.66 -0.23
CA ILE A 181 -13.09 -2.62 -0.58
C ILE A 181 -12.31 -2.60 0.73
N ILE A 182 -11.62 -3.69 1.00
CA ILE A 182 -10.88 -3.91 2.25
C ILE A 182 -9.38 -4.03 1.95
N GLN A 183 -8.59 -3.23 2.63
CA GLN A 183 -7.13 -3.28 2.56
C GLN A 183 -6.63 -4.46 3.39
N LEU A 184 -6.42 -5.62 2.79
CA LEU A 184 -6.07 -6.85 3.52
C LEU A 184 -4.79 -6.71 4.34
N GLY A 185 -3.78 -6.09 3.78
CA GLY A 185 -2.54 -5.74 4.47
C GLY A 185 -2.22 -4.27 4.26
N THR A 186 -1.99 -3.54 5.35
CA THR A 186 -1.58 -2.13 5.25
C THR A 186 -0.12 -2.02 4.81
N TYR A 187 0.27 -0.85 4.38
CA TYR A 187 1.67 -0.58 3.98
C TYR A 187 2.65 -0.97 5.09
N ASP A 188 2.34 -0.62 6.33
CA ASP A 188 3.20 -0.89 7.50
C ASP A 188 3.17 -2.35 7.95
N GLY A 189 2.17 -3.12 7.54
CA GLY A 189 2.09 -4.54 7.84
C GLY A 189 1.07 -4.94 8.89
N THR A 190 0.02 -4.13 9.12
CA THR A 190 -1.18 -4.66 9.77
C THR A 190 -1.89 -5.58 8.80
N ILE A 191 -2.08 -6.83 9.18
CA ILE A 191 -2.82 -7.78 8.36
C ILE A 191 -4.19 -8.07 8.98
N TYR A 192 -5.24 -8.06 8.14
CA TYR A 192 -6.62 -8.28 8.56
C TYR A 192 -6.94 -9.77 8.58
N ASN A 193 -7.78 -10.18 9.51
CA ASN A 193 -8.37 -11.51 9.52
C ASN A 193 -9.51 -11.58 8.48
N ALA A 194 -9.23 -12.11 7.29
CA ALA A 194 -10.18 -12.15 6.18
C ALA A 194 -11.42 -12.97 6.52
N ARG A 195 -11.29 -14.05 7.29
CA ARG A 195 -12.42 -14.88 7.74
C ARG A 195 -13.40 -14.04 8.55
N GLN A 196 -12.91 -13.29 9.53
CA GLN A 196 -13.76 -12.42 10.35
C GLN A 196 -14.44 -11.33 9.52
N VAL A 197 -13.74 -10.73 8.57
CA VAL A 197 -14.34 -9.72 7.68
C VAL A 197 -15.52 -10.32 6.91
N VAL A 198 -15.34 -11.47 6.28
CA VAL A 198 -16.42 -12.13 5.52
C VAL A 198 -17.56 -12.54 6.43
N ASP A 199 -17.28 -13.09 7.61
CA ASP A 199 -18.30 -13.52 8.58
C ASP A 199 -19.13 -12.34 9.12
N ARG A 200 -18.50 -11.17 9.30
CA ARG A 200 -19.16 -9.98 9.88
C ARG A 200 -19.95 -9.15 8.87
N ILE A 201 -19.42 -8.95 7.66
CA ILE A 201 -20.03 -8.04 6.67
C ILE A 201 -20.36 -8.69 5.33
N GLY A 202 -19.96 -9.93 5.10
CA GLY A 202 -20.13 -10.57 3.79
C GLY A 202 -21.58 -10.64 3.32
N HIS A 203 -22.51 -10.88 4.23
CA HIS A 203 -23.94 -10.98 3.92
C HIS A 203 -24.57 -9.63 3.53
N LEU A 204 -23.88 -8.52 3.76
CA LEU A 204 -24.30 -7.17 3.37
C LEU A 204 -23.77 -6.73 2.01
N CYS A 205 -22.90 -7.52 1.40
CA CYS A 205 -22.17 -7.16 0.19
C CYS A 205 -22.44 -8.17 -0.93
N ASP A 206 -22.58 -7.69 -2.17
CA ASP A 206 -22.54 -8.58 -3.35
C ASP A 206 -21.15 -9.16 -3.55
N TYR A 207 -20.12 -8.32 -3.41
CA TYR A 207 -18.72 -8.66 -3.55
C TYR A 207 -17.87 -8.00 -2.46
N ILE A 208 -16.75 -8.62 -2.13
CA ILE A 208 -15.65 -7.98 -1.39
C ILE A 208 -14.40 -8.03 -2.27
N LEU A 209 -13.78 -6.87 -2.48
CA LEU A 209 -12.43 -6.74 -3.03
C LEU A 209 -11.46 -6.62 -1.86
N PHE A 210 -10.58 -7.61 -1.71
CA PHE A 210 -9.43 -7.49 -0.82
C PHE A 210 -8.25 -6.96 -1.62
N ASP A 211 -7.90 -5.69 -1.38
CA ASP A 211 -6.66 -5.13 -1.91
C ASP A 211 -5.49 -5.74 -1.14
N SER A 212 -4.80 -6.66 -1.79
CA SER A 212 -3.69 -7.43 -1.24
C SER A 212 -2.36 -7.02 -1.89
N ALA A 213 -2.23 -5.75 -2.29
CA ALA A 213 -1.02 -5.24 -2.92
C ALA A 213 0.23 -5.42 -2.06
N TRP A 214 0.09 -5.34 -0.73
CA TRP A 214 1.18 -5.45 0.24
C TRP A 214 1.30 -6.83 0.89
N VAL A 215 0.54 -7.81 0.42
CA VAL A 215 0.55 -9.20 0.86
C VAL A 215 0.40 -10.11 -0.37
N GLY A 216 -0.24 -11.24 -0.26
CA GLY A 216 -0.45 -12.19 -1.36
C GLY A 216 0.28 -13.51 -1.13
N TYR A 217 1.22 -13.53 -0.23
CA TYR A 217 1.99 -14.71 0.21
C TYR A 217 1.38 -15.40 1.45
N GLU A 218 0.40 -14.78 2.08
CA GLU A 218 -0.19 -15.26 3.35
C GLU A 218 -0.78 -16.66 3.23
N GLN A 219 -1.30 -17.04 2.08
CA GLN A 219 -1.83 -18.40 1.86
C GLN A 219 -0.74 -19.49 1.86
N PHE A 220 0.53 -19.11 1.65
CA PHE A 220 1.67 -20.04 1.68
C PHE A 220 2.32 -20.12 3.07
N ILE A 221 1.81 -19.40 4.05
CA ILE A 221 2.26 -19.40 5.44
C ILE A 221 1.12 -19.99 6.30
N PRO A 222 1.20 -21.27 6.71
CA PRO A 222 0.07 -21.95 7.34
C PRO A 222 -0.54 -21.25 8.56
N MET A 223 0.27 -20.58 9.39
CA MET A 223 -0.27 -19.88 10.56
C MET A 223 -1.13 -18.66 10.18
N MET A 224 -1.02 -18.16 8.94
CA MET A 224 -1.78 -17.02 8.42
C MET A 224 -3.02 -17.44 7.62
N LYS A 225 -3.45 -18.68 7.72
CA LYS A 225 -4.55 -19.26 6.94
C LYS A 225 -5.82 -18.38 6.97
N ASP A 226 -6.23 -17.89 8.13
CA ASP A 226 -7.45 -17.10 8.29
C ASP A 226 -7.31 -15.67 7.71
N CYS A 227 -6.10 -15.24 7.40
CA CYS A 227 -5.83 -13.97 6.75
C CYS A 227 -5.92 -14.05 5.22
N SER A 228 -6.08 -15.27 4.64
CA SER A 228 -6.17 -15.44 3.19
C SER A 228 -7.62 -15.58 2.72
N PRO A 229 -8.16 -14.61 1.98
CA PRO A 229 -9.52 -14.74 1.43
C PRO A 229 -9.63 -15.85 0.40
N LEU A 230 -8.56 -16.23 -0.28
CA LEU A 230 -8.59 -17.31 -1.28
C LEU A 230 -8.64 -18.71 -0.69
N LEU A 231 -8.37 -18.86 0.62
CA LEU A 231 -8.48 -20.14 1.33
C LEU A 231 -9.82 -20.33 2.07
N LEU A 232 -10.73 -19.36 1.98
CA LEU A 232 -12.04 -19.44 2.62
C LEU A 232 -12.96 -20.42 1.90
N ASP A 233 -13.72 -21.20 2.67
CA ASP A 233 -14.84 -21.98 2.16
C ASP A 233 -16.06 -21.08 2.04
N LEU A 234 -16.56 -20.90 0.83
CA LEU A 234 -17.63 -19.94 0.53
C LEU A 234 -18.86 -20.66 -0.01
N GLY A 235 -20.02 -20.21 0.46
CA GLY A 235 -21.33 -20.72 0.05
C GLY A 235 -22.17 -19.68 -0.70
N PRO A 236 -23.41 -20.07 -1.12
CA PRO A 236 -24.27 -19.22 -1.94
C PRO A 236 -24.70 -17.91 -1.27
N GLU A 237 -24.62 -17.82 0.06
CA GLU A 237 -24.97 -16.60 0.81
C GLU A 237 -23.76 -15.69 1.05
N ASP A 238 -22.56 -16.17 0.76
CA ASP A 238 -21.34 -15.41 0.92
C ASP A 238 -21.13 -14.43 -0.26
N PRO A 239 -20.35 -13.38 -0.07
CA PRO A 239 -20.01 -12.47 -1.18
C PRO A 239 -19.11 -13.15 -2.20
N GLY A 240 -19.16 -12.72 -3.44
CA GLY A 240 -18.09 -12.99 -4.38
C GLY A 240 -16.80 -12.30 -3.91
N ILE A 241 -15.66 -12.90 -4.20
CA ILE A 241 -14.36 -12.39 -3.76
C ILE A 241 -13.51 -12.01 -4.97
N PHE A 242 -12.94 -10.81 -4.91
CA PHE A 242 -11.81 -10.38 -5.73
C PHE A 242 -10.61 -10.11 -4.84
N VAL A 243 -9.43 -10.51 -5.30
CA VAL A 243 -8.15 -10.20 -4.64
C VAL A 243 -7.23 -9.59 -5.69
N THR A 244 -6.65 -8.44 -5.38
CA THR A 244 -5.66 -7.78 -6.23
C THR A 244 -4.30 -7.80 -5.55
N GLN A 245 -3.27 -8.26 -6.26
CA GLN A 245 -1.92 -8.46 -5.71
C GLN A 245 -0.89 -7.74 -6.56
N SER A 246 -0.01 -6.97 -5.92
CA SER A 246 1.20 -6.45 -6.55
C SER A 246 2.31 -7.48 -6.41
N VAL A 247 2.46 -8.35 -7.42
CA VAL A 247 3.51 -9.38 -7.40
C VAL A 247 4.90 -8.75 -7.25
N HIS A 248 5.10 -7.60 -7.88
CA HIS A 248 6.38 -6.89 -7.84
C HIS A 248 6.80 -6.38 -6.46
N LYS A 249 5.89 -6.30 -5.47
CA LYS A 249 6.25 -5.72 -4.17
C LYS A 249 7.01 -6.70 -3.28
N GLN A 250 6.47 -7.88 -3.04
CA GLN A 250 7.11 -8.88 -2.18
C GLN A 250 7.17 -10.29 -2.77
N GLN A 251 6.55 -10.54 -3.91
CA GLN A 251 6.68 -11.78 -4.65
C GLN A 251 7.71 -11.63 -5.78
N ALA A 252 7.85 -12.63 -6.64
CA ALA A 252 8.86 -12.62 -7.69
C ALA A 252 8.31 -12.00 -8.99
N GLY A 253 8.53 -10.72 -9.18
CA GLY A 253 8.08 -10.03 -10.38
C GLY A 253 8.80 -8.71 -10.61
N PHE A 254 8.88 -8.29 -11.88
CA PHE A 254 9.33 -6.95 -12.25
C PHE A 254 8.30 -5.90 -11.81
N SER A 255 8.72 -4.67 -11.61
CA SER A 255 7.80 -3.54 -11.38
C SER A 255 6.68 -3.57 -12.42
N GLN A 256 5.47 -3.16 -12.02
CA GLN A 256 4.22 -3.19 -12.79
C GLN A 256 3.52 -4.55 -12.85
N THR A 257 4.15 -5.65 -12.42
CA THR A 257 3.46 -6.95 -12.39
C THR A 257 2.44 -7.01 -11.27
N SER A 258 1.20 -7.32 -11.64
CA SER A 258 0.06 -7.47 -10.74
C SER A 258 -0.83 -8.60 -11.23
N GLN A 259 -1.74 -9.05 -10.36
CA GLN A 259 -2.72 -10.05 -10.74
C GLN A 259 -4.05 -9.84 -10.01
N ILE A 260 -5.14 -10.21 -10.70
CA ILE A 260 -6.49 -10.22 -10.16
C ILE A 260 -6.90 -11.67 -9.99
N HIS A 261 -7.30 -12.05 -8.78
CA HIS A 261 -7.91 -13.34 -8.51
C HIS A 261 -9.41 -13.16 -8.31
N LYS A 262 -10.19 -13.98 -9.02
CA LYS A 262 -11.65 -14.01 -8.96
C LYS A 262 -12.07 -15.32 -8.31
N LYS A 263 -12.83 -15.25 -7.21
CA LYS A 263 -13.36 -16.42 -6.49
C LYS A 263 -14.84 -16.18 -6.20
N ASP A 264 -15.68 -16.61 -7.10
CA ASP A 264 -17.12 -16.35 -7.08
C ASP A 264 -17.99 -17.45 -7.69
N SER A 265 -17.43 -18.65 -7.90
CA SER A 265 -18.19 -19.79 -8.43
C SER A 265 -19.38 -20.16 -7.56
N HIS A 266 -19.30 -19.92 -6.24
CA HIS A 266 -20.36 -20.17 -5.27
C HIS A 266 -21.62 -19.30 -5.46
N ILE A 267 -21.51 -18.19 -6.22
CA ILE A 267 -22.65 -17.31 -6.53
C ILE A 267 -23.00 -17.29 -8.02
N LYS A 268 -22.39 -18.17 -8.81
CA LYS A 268 -22.70 -18.30 -10.24
C LYS A 268 -24.19 -18.59 -10.43
N GLY A 269 -24.83 -17.88 -11.35
CA GLY A 269 -26.26 -17.97 -11.60
C GLY A 269 -27.10 -17.00 -10.79
N GLN A 270 -26.56 -16.33 -9.79
CA GLN A 270 -27.24 -15.26 -9.06
C GLN A 270 -27.12 -13.95 -9.84
N SER A 271 -28.09 -13.05 -9.66
CA SER A 271 -28.14 -11.75 -10.37
C SER A 271 -26.93 -10.84 -10.06
N ARG A 272 -26.32 -11.02 -8.89
CA ARG A 272 -25.15 -10.26 -8.46
C ARG A 272 -23.84 -10.72 -9.09
N TYR A 273 -23.81 -11.89 -9.71
CA TYR A 273 -22.61 -12.48 -10.30
C TYR A 273 -22.02 -11.62 -11.42
N CYS A 274 -20.70 -11.41 -11.40
CA CYS A 274 -19.95 -10.71 -12.43
C CYS A 274 -19.31 -11.75 -13.39
N PRO A 275 -19.84 -11.95 -14.62
CA PRO A 275 -19.27 -12.91 -15.55
C PRO A 275 -17.92 -12.44 -16.10
N HIS A 276 -17.12 -13.38 -16.59
CA HIS A 276 -15.83 -13.12 -17.22
C HIS A 276 -15.89 -12.03 -18.30
N LYS A 277 -16.89 -12.06 -19.16
CA LYS A 277 -17.04 -11.09 -20.27
C LYS A 277 -17.14 -9.65 -19.77
N ARG A 278 -17.83 -9.43 -18.66
CA ARG A 278 -17.95 -8.10 -18.05
C ARG A 278 -16.62 -7.65 -17.43
N LEU A 279 -15.94 -8.55 -16.71
CA LEU A 279 -14.63 -8.24 -16.14
C LEU A 279 -13.60 -7.99 -17.24
N ASN A 280 -13.58 -8.81 -18.30
CA ASN A 280 -12.63 -8.64 -19.40
C ASN A 280 -12.88 -7.36 -20.20
N ASN A 281 -14.12 -6.93 -20.31
CA ASN A 281 -14.43 -5.61 -20.92
C ASN A 281 -13.74 -4.49 -20.14
N ALA A 282 -13.82 -4.49 -18.83
CA ALA A 282 -13.11 -3.53 -17.99
C ALA A 282 -11.57 -3.71 -18.06
N PHE A 283 -11.10 -4.96 -18.10
CA PHE A 283 -9.69 -5.27 -18.30
C PHE A 283 -9.15 -4.60 -19.58
N MET A 284 -9.87 -4.76 -20.70
CA MET A 284 -9.45 -4.18 -21.98
C MET A 284 -9.47 -2.65 -21.99
N MET A 285 -10.30 -2.02 -21.16
CA MET A 285 -10.31 -0.56 -21.01
C MET A 285 -9.03 -0.02 -20.32
N HIS A 286 -8.36 -0.85 -19.54
CA HIS A 286 -7.18 -0.46 -18.76
C HIS A 286 -5.88 -1.15 -19.22
N ALA A 287 -5.95 -2.06 -20.19
CA ALA A 287 -4.79 -2.77 -20.72
C ALA A 287 -4.26 -2.12 -21.99
N SER A 288 -2.95 -2.15 -22.18
CA SER A 288 -2.33 -1.82 -23.47
C SER A 288 -2.67 -2.89 -24.50
N THR A 289 -2.94 -2.48 -25.74
CA THR A 289 -3.02 -3.40 -26.89
C THR A 289 -1.65 -3.98 -27.29
N SER A 290 -0.57 -3.45 -26.70
CA SER A 290 0.80 -3.90 -26.91
C SER A 290 1.46 -4.24 -25.57
N PRO A 291 1.05 -5.35 -24.93
CA PRO A 291 1.57 -5.74 -23.62
C PRO A 291 3.04 -6.15 -23.69
N PHE A 292 3.79 -5.83 -22.63
CA PHE A 292 5.21 -6.19 -22.54
C PHE A 292 5.37 -7.63 -22.05
N TYR A 293 5.73 -8.54 -22.95
CA TYR A 293 5.80 -9.99 -22.70
C TYR A 293 6.72 -10.40 -21.55
N PRO A 294 7.88 -9.78 -21.32
CA PRO A 294 8.71 -10.12 -20.15
C PRO A 294 8.01 -9.98 -18.82
N LEU A 295 7.10 -9.00 -18.67
CA LEU A 295 6.29 -8.84 -17.46
C LEU A 295 5.29 -9.99 -17.27
N PHE A 296 4.64 -10.39 -18.35
CA PHE A 296 3.72 -11.51 -18.33
C PHE A 296 4.45 -12.82 -17.99
N ALA A 297 5.62 -13.03 -18.57
CA ALA A 297 6.48 -14.17 -18.25
C ALA A 297 6.90 -14.20 -16.78
N ALA A 298 7.21 -13.04 -16.19
CA ALA A 298 7.55 -12.97 -14.78
C ALA A 298 6.40 -13.43 -13.89
N LEU A 299 5.16 -13.05 -14.20
CA LEU A 299 3.96 -13.50 -13.48
C LEU A 299 3.75 -15.01 -13.58
N ASP A 300 4.00 -15.58 -14.76
CA ASP A 300 3.91 -17.02 -15.00
C ASP A 300 4.97 -17.80 -14.18
N VAL A 301 6.19 -17.31 -14.17
CA VAL A 301 7.30 -17.88 -13.39
C VAL A 301 7.05 -17.75 -11.91
N ASN A 302 6.56 -16.59 -11.45
CA ASN A 302 6.18 -16.41 -10.04
C ASN A 302 5.14 -17.43 -9.60
N ALA A 303 4.10 -17.65 -10.39
CA ALA A 303 3.09 -18.67 -10.08
C ALA A 303 3.73 -20.07 -9.98
N LYS A 304 4.59 -20.41 -10.93
CA LYS A 304 5.31 -21.71 -10.92
C LYS A 304 6.17 -21.90 -9.67
N MET A 305 6.84 -20.86 -9.22
CA MET A 305 7.67 -20.90 -8.00
C MET A 305 6.84 -21.19 -6.75
N HIS A 306 5.56 -20.83 -6.77
CA HIS A 306 4.62 -21.04 -5.64
C HIS A 306 3.84 -22.34 -5.73
N GLU A 307 4.07 -23.18 -6.74
CA GLU A 307 3.35 -24.42 -6.94
C GLU A 307 3.68 -25.46 -5.86
N GLY A 308 2.65 -26.07 -5.27
CA GLY A 308 2.80 -27.13 -4.26
C GLY A 308 3.57 -26.68 -3.03
N MET A 309 4.48 -27.51 -2.57
CA MET A 309 5.29 -27.21 -1.37
C MET A 309 6.36 -26.15 -1.59
N SER A 310 6.67 -25.79 -2.84
CA SER A 310 7.71 -24.79 -3.13
C SER A 310 7.39 -23.42 -2.53
N GLY A 311 6.15 -22.94 -2.70
CA GLY A 311 5.70 -21.69 -2.11
C GLY A 311 5.82 -21.68 -0.59
N GLN A 312 5.34 -22.75 0.06
CA GLN A 312 5.43 -22.86 1.52
C GLN A 312 6.87 -22.86 2.03
N ARG A 313 7.80 -23.51 1.34
CA ARG A 313 9.21 -23.54 1.73
C ARG A 313 9.86 -22.15 1.59
N LEU A 314 9.62 -21.46 0.50
CA LEU A 314 10.15 -20.12 0.26
C LEU A 314 9.72 -19.17 1.39
N TRP A 315 8.45 -19.16 1.73
CA TRP A 315 7.93 -18.24 2.74
C TRP A 315 8.21 -18.70 4.17
N ALA A 316 8.34 -20.00 4.43
CA ALA A 316 8.83 -20.50 5.72
C ALA A 316 10.25 -20.01 6.00
N ASP A 317 11.14 -20.03 5.01
CA ASP A 317 12.50 -19.50 5.14
C ASP A 317 12.49 -17.99 5.37
N CYS A 318 11.63 -17.24 4.66
CA CYS A 318 11.46 -15.80 4.86
C CYS A 318 11.01 -15.48 6.30
N VAL A 319 10.02 -16.20 6.80
CA VAL A 319 9.51 -16.03 8.17
C VAL A 319 10.61 -16.31 9.21
N ARG A 320 11.37 -17.39 9.04
CA ARG A 320 12.49 -17.72 9.95
C ARG A 320 13.56 -16.65 9.97
N VAL A 321 13.98 -16.18 8.80
CA VAL A 321 14.96 -15.08 8.70
C VAL A 321 14.43 -13.83 9.40
N GLY A 322 13.15 -13.51 9.23
CA GLY A 322 12.50 -12.37 9.89
C GLY A 322 12.46 -12.49 11.41
N ILE A 323 12.23 -13.69 11.94
CA ILE A 323 12.24 -13.96 13.39
C ILE A 323 13.66 -13.83 13.93
N GLU A 324 14.64 -14.46 13.27
CA GLU A 324 16.05 -14.38 13.67
C GLU A 324 16.59 -12.96 13.61
N ALA A 325 16.21 -12.18 12.60
CA ALA A 325 16.57 -10.77 12.49
C ALA A 325 16.03 -9.95 13.67
N ARG A 326 14.75 -10.17 14.05
CA ARG A 326 14.16 -9.51 15.22
C ARG A 326 14.87 -9.87 16.52
N LYS A 327 15.21 -11.14 16.71
CA LYS A 327 15.98 -11.61 17.87
C LYS A 327 17.37 -10.98 17.93
N LEU A 328 18.06 -10.93 16.80
CA LEU A 328 19.40 -10.34 16.72
C LEU A 328 19.34 -8.83 17.02
N LEU A 329 18.33 -8.15 16.52
CA LEU A 329 18.13 -6.73 16.77
C LEU A 329 17.83 -6.46 18.25
N MET A 330 16.99 -7.27 18.88
CA MET A 330 16.71 -7.19 20.32
C MET A 330 17.97 -7.35 21.17
N LYS A 331 18.89 -8.21 20.72
CA LYS A 331 20.16 -8.48 21.41
C LYS A 331 21.22 -7.38 21.17
N THR A 332 21.26 -6.83 19.96
CA THR A 332 22.33 -5.94 19.49
C THR A 332 22.01 -4.46 19.71
N CYS A 333 20.75 -4.06 19.50
CA CYS A 333 20.33 -2.66 19.52
C CYS A 333 19.68 -2.30 20.86
N LYS A 334 20.02 -1.11 21.34
CA LYS A 334 19.60 -0.57 22.63
C LYS A 334 18.30 0.25 22.52
N TYR A 335 18.18 1.05 21.46
CA TYR A 335 17.10 2.03 21.29
C TYR A 335 16.09 1.65 20.22
N ILE A 336 16.55 1.09 19.12
CA ILE A 336 15.70 0.69 17.99
C ILE A 336 15.18 -0.72 18.24
N LYS A 337 13.86 -0.91 18.17
CA LYS A 337 13.21 -2.16 18.58
C LYS A 337 12.26 -2.68 17.53
N PRO A 338 12.13 -4.01 17.37
CA PRO A 338 11.11 -4.58 16.51
C PRO A 338 9.71 -4.37 17.13
N PHE A 339 8.73 -4.12 16.26
CA PHE A 339 7.33 -3.90 16.65
C PHE A 339 6.60 -5.24 16.80
N VAL A 340 6.81 -5.89 17.93
CA VAL A 340 6.16 -7.14 18.35
C VAL A 340 5.91 -7.08 19.86
N PRO A 341 5.06 -7.98 20.42
CA PRO A 341 4.88 -8.03 21.88
C PRO A 341 6.21 -8.27 22.59
N ALA A 342 6.49 -7.52 23.64
CA ALA A 342 7.70 -7.72 24.43
C ALA A 342 7.68 -9.06 25.17
N LEU A 343 6.50 -9.42 25.70
CA LEU A 343 6.27 -10.63 26.48
C LEU A 343 5.11 -11.43 25.90
N ILE A 344 5.23 -12.74 25.90
CA ILE A 344 4.16 -13.71 25.65
C ILE A 344 4.09 -14.62 26.87
N ASP A 345 2.94 -14.65 27.54
CA ASP A 345 2.75 -15.44 28.77
C ASP A 345 3.83 -15.17 29.83
N GLY A 346 4.26 -13.91 29.96
CA GLY A 346 5.26 -13.49 30.93
C GLY A 346 6.71 -13.79 30.56
N LYS A 347 6.96 -14.45 29.43
CA LYS A 347 8.30 -14.76 28.91
C LYS A 347 8.65 -13.84 27.74
N PRO A 348 9.90 -13.31 27.68
CA PRO A 348 10.32 -12.48 26.55
C PRO A 348 10.13 -13.15 25.21
N TRP A 349 9.60 -12.40 24.24
CA TRP A 349 9.33 -12.88 22.87
C TRP A 349 10.57 -13.52 22.23
N GLY A 350 11.72 -12.89 22.38
CA GLY A 350 12.98 -13.35 21.79
C GLY A 350 13.56 -14.62 22.41
N GLU A 351 13.06 -15.06 23.57
CA GLU A 351 13.51 -16.28 24.24
C GLU A 351 12.77 -17.55 23.79
N TYR A 352 11.67 -17.39 23.04
CA TYR A 352 10.97 -18.53 22.46
C TYR A 352 11.75 -19.12 21.28
N PRO A 353 11.70 -20.46 21.08
CA PRO A 353 12.30 -21.08 19.90
C PRO A 353 11.73 -20.48 18.61
N THR A 354 12.58 -20.27 17.63
CA THR A 354 12.19 -19.71 16.32
C THR A 354 11.06 -20.53 15.66
N GLU A 355 11.14 -21.86 15.71
CA GLU A 355 10.11 -22.73 15.14
C GLU A 355 8.74 -22.59 15.84
N GLU A 356 8.72 -22.31 17.14
CA GLU A 356 7.47 -22.04 17.84
C GLU A 356 6.83 -20.72 17.37
N ILE A 357 7.63 -19.67 17.26
CA ILE A 357 7.16 -18.37 16.77
C ILE A 357 6.67 -18.48 15.32
N ALA A 358 7.39 -19.22 14.48
CA ALA A 358 7.07 -19.38 13.06
C ALA A 358 5.75 -20.13 12.79
N HIS A 359 5.20 -20.84 13.78
CA HIS A 359 3.99 -21.62 13.65
C HIS A 359 2.80 -21.14 14.49
N ASN A 360 2.95 -19.99 15.17
CA ASN A 360 1.89 -19.45 16.00
C ASN A 360 1.74 -17.95 15.82
N LEU A 361 0.68 -17.54 15.12
CA LEU A 361 0.42 -16.13 14.80
C LEU A 361 0.17 -15.26 16.05
N ARG A 362 -0.08 -15.88 17.22
CA ARG A 362 -0.20 -15.19 18.50
C ARG A 362 1.01 -14.31 18.82
N PHE A 363 2.20 -14.70 18.36
CA PHE A 363 3.43 -13.92 18.55
C PHE A 363 3.44 -12.60 17.78
N PHE A 364 2.44 -12.38 16.89
CA PHE A 364 2.30 -11.21 16.06
C PHE A 364 0.94 -10.52 16.25
N GLU A 365 0.11 -10.99 17.18
CA GLU A 365 -1.26 -10.49 17.36
C GLU A 365 -1.28 -9.13 18.06
N PHE A 366 -2.15 -8.24 17.59
CA PHE A 366 -2.57 -7.07 18.34
C PHE A 366 -3.64 -7.50 19.34
N GLU A 367 -3.23 -8.14 20.44
CA GLU A 367 -4.16 -8.60 21.46
C GLU A 367 -4.95 -7.42 22.03
N PRO A 368 -6.29 -7.55 22.19
CA PRO A 368 -7.10 -6.53 22.86
C PRO A 368 -6.51 -6.21 24.25
N GLU A 369 -6.59 -4.96 24.63
CA GLU A 369 -6.11 -4.43 25.92
C GLU A 369 -4.58 -4.46 26.10
N ALA A 370 -3.81 -5.08 25.20
CA ALA A 370 -2.35 -5.01 25.24
C ALA A 370 -1.87 -3.59 24.87
N LYS A 371 -0.97 -3.03 25.64
CA LYS A 371 -0.55 -1.63 25.49
C LYS A 371 0.57 -1.43 24.47
N TRP A 372 1.36 -2.46 24.21
CA TRP A 372 2.56 -2.33 23.39
C TRP A 372 2.29 -1.82 21.97
N HIS A 373 1.14 -2.18 21.38
CA HIS A 373 0.79 -1.77 20.01
C HIS A 373 0.08 -0.41 19.93
N ASN A 374 -0.38 0.13 21.05
CA ASN A 374 -1.03 1.44 21.13
C ASN A 374 -2.35 1.57 20.35
N PHE A 375 -3.01 0.48 20.02
CA PHE A 375 -4.34 0.48 19.40
C PHE A 375 -5.42 0.14 20.42
N GLU A 376 -6.59 0.70 20.21
CA GLU A 376 -7.80 0.43 20.99
C GLU A 376 -8.93 -0.03 20.06
N GLY A 377 -9.91 -0.75 20.61
CA GLY A 377 -11.13 -1.11 19.90
C GLY A 377 -10.99 -2.31 18.96
N TYR A 378 -9.96 -3.12 19.12
CA TYR A 378 -9.78 -4.37 18.35
C TYR A 378 -10.37 -5.56 19.10
N GLY A 379 -10.92 -6.53 18.34
CA GLY A 379 -11.37 -7.82 18.84
C GLY A 379 -10.26 -8.87 18.85
N ASP A 380 -10.61 -10.02 19.41
CA ASP A 380 -9.69 -11.17 19.46
C ASP A 380 -9.31 -11.62 18.05
N ARG A 381 -8.01 -11.80 17.81
CA ARG A 381 -7.46 -12.31 16.55
C ARG A 381 -7.93 -11.53 15.31
N GLN A 382 -8.20 -10.25 15.48
CA GLN A 382 -8.68 -9.40 14.39
C GLN A 382 -7.53 -8.90 13.51
N TYR A 383 -6.41 -8.49 14.13
CA TYR A 383 -5.27 -7.94 13.43
C TYR A 383 -3.96 -8.51 13.95
N PHE A 384 -2.97 -8.55 13.03
CA PHE A 384 -1.65 -9.07 13.31
C PHE A 384 -0.59 -8.19 12.65
N VAL A 385 0.61 -8.20 13.21
CA VAL A 385 1.81 -7.73 12.51
C VAL A 385 2.16 -8.78 11.45
N ASP A 386 2.39 -8.35 10.23
CA ASP A 386 2.83 -9.23 9.15
C ASP A 386 4.25 -9.75 9.46
N PRO A 387 4.46 -11.07 9.59
CA PRO A 387 5.77 -11.63 9.87
C PRO A 387 6.83 -11.32 8.81
N CYS A 388 6.41 -11.03 7.58
CA CYS A 388 7.29 -10.71 6.45
C CYS A 388 7.51 -9.20 6.27
N LYS A 389 7.13 -8.38 7.25
CA LYS A 389 7.44 -6.95 7.31
C LYS A 389 8.20 -6.65 8.59
N LEU A 390 9.46 -6.28 8.44
CA LEU A 390 10.29 -5.88 9.58
C LEU A 390 10.02 -4.41 9.87
N LEU A 391 9.08 -4.17 10.78
CA LEU A 391 8.80 -2.84 11.29
C LEU A 391 9.56 -2.62 12.60
N LEU A 392 10.28 -1.50 12.68
CA LEU A 392 11.05 -1.09 13.85
C LEU A 392 10.50 0.23 14.38
N THR A 393 10.61 0.41 15.68
CA THR A 393 10.29 1.68 16.35
C THR A 393 11.56 2.40 16.77
N THR A 394 11.50 3.74 16.74
CA THR A 394 12.55 4.62 17.22
C THR A 394 12.13 5.27 18.53
N PRO A 395 13.10 5.74 19.38
CA PRO A 395 12.77 6.44 20.62
C PRO A 395 11.91 7.69 20.41
N GLY A 396 11.07 8.00 21.37
CA GLY A 396 10.26 9.21 21.38
C GLY A 396 8.84 9.01 21.86
N ILE A 397 8.39 7.77 21.98
CA ILE A 397 7.05 7.41 22.44
C ILE A 397 7.18 6.45 23.62
N ASP A 398 6.46 6.73 24.69
CA ASP A 398 6.27 5.80 25.79
C ASP A 398 5.32 4.68 25.33
N ALA A 399 5.82 3.44 25.34
CA ALA A 399 5.09 2.29 24.82
C ALA A 399 3.80 1.96 25.60
N GLU A 400 3.78 2.26 26.92
CA GLU A 400 2.62 1.96 27.75
C GLU A 400 1.51 3.01 27.64
N THR A 401 1.86 4.28 27.49
CA THR A 401 0.91 5.40 27.50
C THR A 401 0.63 5.99 26.12
N GLY A 402 1.53 5.78 25.16
CA GLY A 402 1.48 6.43 23.84
C GLY A 402 1.84 7.91 23.86
N HIS A 403 2.27 8.44 25.00
CA HIS A 403 2.66 9.84 25.15
C HIS A 403 4.07 10.08 24.58
N TYR A 404 4.33 11.33 24.20
CA TYR A 404 5.68 11.74 23.81
C TYR A 404 6.65 11.63 25.01
N ALA A 405 7.79 10.97 24.79
CA ALA A 405 8.91 11.00 25.73
C ALA A 405 9.62 12.36 25.68
N ASP A 406 10.52 12.60 26.63
CA ASP A 406 11.30 13.84 26.65
C ASP A 406 12.28 13.94 25.48
N PHE A 407 12.93 12.83 25.15
CA PHE A 407 13.82 12.70 23.99
C PHE A 407 13.24 11.76 22.95
N GLY A 408 13.49 12.05 21.68
CA GLY A 408 13.08 11.18 20.60
C GLY A 408 14.01 11.25 19.40
N VAL A 409 13.94 10.20 18.58
CA VAL A 409 14.63 10.08 17.31
C VAL A 409 13.57 9.89 16.23
N PRO A 410 13.15 10.95 15.54
CA PRO A 410 12.25 10.79 14.40
C PRO A 410 12.82 9.81 13.38
N ALA A 411 11.99 8.89 12.92
CA ALA A 411 12.44 7.78 12.07
C ALA A 411 13.06 8.23 10.74
N THR A 412 12.66 9.40 10.24
CA THR A 412 13.25 9.98 9.03
C THR A 412 14.76 10.23 9.16
N ILE A 413 15.25 10.51 10.37
CA ILE A 413 16.69 10.71 10.61
C ILE A 413 17.43 9.38 10.44
N LEU A 414 16.94 8.30 11.04
CA LEU A 414 17.49 6.96 10.85
C LEU A 414 17.42 6.53 9.38
N ALA A 415 16.28 6.75 8.72
CA ALA A 415 16.10 6.40 7.32
C ALA A 415 17.12 7.08 6.40
N ASN A 416 17.39 8.37 6.62
CA ASN A 416 18.40 9.10 5.84
C ASN A 416 19.83 8.64 6.16
N PHE A 417 20.13 8.34 7.43
CA PHE A 417 21.41 7.73 7.80
C PHE A 417 21.64 6.41 7.04
N LEU A 418 20.64 5.53 7.02
CA LEU A 418 20.74 4.26 6.32
C LEU A 418 20.95 4.46 4.82
N ARG A 419 20.23 5.38 4.18
CA ARG A 419 20.42 5.69 2.75
C ARG A 419 21.81 6.22 2.44
N GLU A 420 22.36 7.09 3.28
CA GLU A 420 23.75 7.58 3.13
C GLU A 420 24.79 6.47 3.30
N ASN A 421 24.41 5.35 3.92
CA ASN A 421 25.25 4.16 4.11
C ASN A 421 24.80 2.98 3.22
N ALA A 422 24.18 3.28 2.08
CA ALA A 422 23.78 2.32 1.05
C ALA A 422 22.78 1.24 1.52
N VAL A 423 21.96 1.55 2.52
CA VAL A 423 20.84 0.72 2.97
C VAL A 423 19.55 1.46 2.72
N VAL A 424 18.64 0.86 1.94
CA VAL A 424 17.41 1.51 1.50
C VAL A 424 16.20 0.89 2.23
N PRO A 425 15.60 1.59 3.20
CA PRO A 425 14.34 1.18 3.81
C PRO A 425 13.18 1.38 2.85
N GLU A 426 12.07 0.72 3.09
CA GLU A 426 10.85 0.92 2.28
C GLU A 426 10.14 2.21 2.64
N LYS A 427 9.94 2.47 3.93
CA LYS A 427 9.15 3.59 4.42
C LYS A 427 9.57 3.99 5.83
N CYS A 428 9.41 5.25 6.16
CA CYS A 428 9.41 5.70 7.55
C CYS A 428 8.25 6.66 7.80
N ASP A 429 7.79 6.71 9.05
CA ASP A 429 6.78 7.66 9.51
C ASP A 429 7.00 7.90 11.01
N LEU A 430 6.77 9.11 11.47
CA LEU A 430 6.97 9.53 12.87
C LEU A 430 8.11 8.78 13.59
N ASN A 431 7.79 7.71 14.32
CA ASN A 431 8.74 6.89 15.08
C ASN A 431 8.75 5.42 14.63
N SER A 432 8.47 5.16 13.37
CA SER A 432 8.50 3.82 12.78
C SER A 432 9.25 3.79 11.46
N ILE A 433 9.94 2.68 11.18
CA ILE A 433 10.66 2.44 9.94
C ILE A 433 10.42 1.01 9.48
N LEU A 434 10.19 0.83 8.18
CA LEU A 434 9.78 -0.43 7.57
C LEU A 434 10.84 -0.96 6.61
N PHE A 435 11.10 -2.27 6.73
CA PHE A 435 11.91 -3.05 5.79
C PHE A 435 11.08 -4.22 5.27
N LEU A 436 10.96 -4.35 3.95
CA LEU A 436 10.27 -5.49 3.36
C LEU A 436 11.15 -6.73 3.41
N MET A 437 10.53 -7.86 3.70
CA MET A 437 11.19 -9.16 3.72
C MET A 437 10.56 -10.07 2.66
N THR A 438 11.42 -10.69 1.88
CA THR A 438 11.05 -11.63 0.81
C THR A 438 11.93 -12.87 0.93
N PRO A 439 11.66 -13.93 0.18
CA PRO A 439 12.58 -15.07 0.09
C PRO A 439 13.99 -14.73 -0.43
N ALA A 440 14.21 -13.50 -0.89
CA ALA A 440 15.54 -13.02 -1.29
C ALA A 440 16.45 -12.66 -0.11
N GLU A 441 15.92 -12.44 1.10
CA GLU A 441 16.69 -12.11 2.29
C GLU A 441 17.40 -13.33 2.86
N ASP A 442 18.62 -13.11 3.34
CA ASP A 442 19.38 -14.04 4.15
C ASP A 442 19.90 -13.36 5.43
N MET A 443 20.45 -14.15 6.35
CA MET A 443 20.97 -13.59 7.61
C MET A 443 22.15 -12.66 7.44
N ALA A 444 22.99 -12.85 6.41
CA ALA A 444 24.11 -11.94 6.12
C ALA A 444 23.61 -10.53 5.80
N LYS A 445 22.55 -10.44 4.99
CA LYS A 445 21.91 -9.15 4.67
C LYS A 445 21.26 -8.51 5.90
N MET A 446 20.62 -9.32 6.76
CA MET A 446 20.02 -8.84 8.01
C MET A 446 21.09 -8.36 9.00
N GLU A 447 22.17 -9.09 9.15
CA GLU A 447 23.32 -8.69 9.97
C GLU A 447 23.92 -7.37 9.51
N HIS A 448 24.05 -7.17 8.22
CA HIS A 448 24.50 -5.89 7.64
C HIS A 448 23.57 -4.74 8.03
N LEU A 449 22.26 -4.90 7.87
CA LEU A 449 21.27 -3.92 8.29
C LEU A 449 21.41 -3.58 9.78
N ILE A 450 21.45 -4.60 10.63
CA ILE A 450 21.50 -4.44 12.09
C ILE A 450 22.81 -3.79 12.52
N THR A 451 23.92 -4.10 11.87
CA THR A 451 25.22 -3.46 12.10
C THR A 451 25.15 -1.95 11.81
N GLN A 452 24.49 -1.54 10.72
CA GLN A 452 24.32 -0.12 10.39
C GLN A 452 23.42 0.59 11.42
N ILE A 453 22.36 -0.08 11.89
CA ILE A 453 21.51 0.47 12.95
C ILE A 453 22.30 0.64 14.25
N ALA A 454 23.12 -0.36 14.61
CA ALA A 454 23.98 -0.28 15.79
C ALA A 454 25.00 0.87 15.70
N ARG A 455 25.59 1.11 14.52
CA ARG A 455 26.45 2.28 14.27
C ARG A 455 25.70 3.60 14.51
N PHE A 456 24.49 3.71 14.06
CA PHE A 456 23.67 4.89 14.32
C PHE A 456 23.47 5.10 15.84
N GLU A 457 23.21 4.03 16.59
CA GLU A 457 23.07 4.10 18.03
C GLU A 457 24.38 4.50 18.74
N GLU A 458 25.53 4.06 18.23
CA GLU A 458 26.84 4.50 18.75
C GLU A 458 27.03 6.01 18.54
N TYR A 459 26.65 6.54 17.38
CA TYR A 459 26.66 7.98 17.12
C TYR A 459 25.73 8.75 18.07
N LEU A 460 24.55 8.20 18.38
CA LEU A 460 23.64 8.80 19.36
C LEU A 460 24.27 8.83 20.76
N ASP A 461 24.86 7.74 21.21
CA ASP A 461 25.48 7.67 22.54
C ASP A 461 26.68 8.63 22.66
N ALA A 462 27.45 8.77 21.59
CA ALA A 462 28.59 9.69 21.54
C ALA A 462 28.20 11.15 21.30
N ASP A 463 26.94 11.42 21.00
CA ASP A 463 26.46 12.73 20.54
C ASP A 463 27.33 13.31 19.43
N ALA A 464 27.58 12.51 18.40
CA ALA A 464 28.50 12.83 17.32
C ALA A 464 28.09 14.09 16.54
N PRO A 465 29.04 14.83 15.96
CA PRO A 465 28.72 15.93 15.07
C PRO A 465 27.84 15.48 13.90
N LEU A 466 26.85 16.28 13.55
CA LEU A 466 25.92 15.93 12.48
C LEU A 466 26.63 15.67 11.14
N VAL A 467 27.71 16.39 10.89
CA VAL A 467 28.54 16.21 9.68
C VAL A 467 29.11 14.80 9.56
N ASP A 468 29.38 14.13 10.66
CA ASP A 468 29.89 12.76 10.67
C ASP A 468 28.77 11.72 10.49
N VAL A 469 27.56 12.04 10.91
CA VAL A 469 26.42 11.12 10.88
C VAL A 469 25.64 11.22 9.56
N LEU A 470 25.37 12.44 9.10
CA LEU A 470 24.59 12.75 7.90
C LEU A 470 25.34 13.74 7.00
N PRO A 471 26.51 13.37 6.45
CA PRO A 471 27.35 14.30 5.70
C PRO A 471 26.63 14.92 4.49
N SER A 472 25.87 14.15 3.72
CA SER A 472 25.18 14.66 2.52
C SER A 472 24.14 15.71 2.87
N ILE A 473 23.32 15.47 3.88
CA ILE A 473 22.32 16.43 4.36
C ILE A 473 23.00 17.66 4.97
N TYR A 474 24.06 17.45 5.74
CA TYR A 474 24.81 18.53 6.38
C TYR A 474 25.38 19.49 5.32
N TYR A 475 26.16 18.98 4.37
CA TYR A 475 26.79 19.84 3.36
C TYR A 475 25.78 20.50 2.41
N ALA A 476 24.66 19.84 2.13
CA ALA A 476 23.59 20.46 1.34
C ALA A 476 22.86 21.59 2.09
N ASN A 477 22.97 21.64 3.42
CA ASN A 477 22.28 22.59 4.29
C ASN A 477 23.21 23.13 5.39
N GLU A 478 24.47 23.38 5.06
CA GLU A 478 25.52 23.71 6.04
C GLU A 478 25.17 24.96 6.86
N GLU A 479 24.62 25.99 6.23
CA GLU A 479 24.21 27.21 6.94
C GLU A 479 23.18 26.91 8.03
N ARG A 480 22.23 25.99 7.75
CA ARG A 480 21.16 25.62 8.69
C ARG A 480 21.67 24.74 9.84
N TYR A 481 22.58 23.82 9.55
CA TYR A 481 22.99 22.79 10.49
C TYR A 481 24.41 22.98 11.08
N HIS A 482 25.04 24.11 10.82
CA HIS A 482 26.36 24.39 11.35
C HIS A 482 26.38 24.24 12.88
N GLY A 483 27.33 23.47 13.39
CA GLY A 483 27.50 23.23 14.82
C GLY A 483 26.50 22.23 15.43
N TYR A 484 25.63 21.60 14.64
CA TYR A 484 24.70 20.61 15.16
C TYR A 484 25.39 19.30 15.49
N THR A 485 24.92 18.67 16.57
CA THR A 485 25.14 17.25 16.86
C THR A 485 23.91 16.44 16.48
N ILE A 486 24.06 15.13 16.37
CA ILE A 486 22.94 14.23 16.04
C ILE A 486 21.81 14.34 17.09
N ARG A 487 22.14 14.39 18.37
CA ARG A 487 21.11 14.49 19.43
C ARG A 487 20.39 15.84 19.40
N ARG A 488 21.08 16.91 19.06
CA ARG A 488 20.45 18.22 18.91
C ARG A 488 19.41 18.21 17.80
N LEU A 489 19.73 17.65 16.63
CA LEU A 489 18.76 17.55 15.53
C LEU A 489 17.58 16.67 15.91
N CYS A 490 17.83 15.51 16.51
CA CYS A 490 16.77 14.62 16.98
C CYS A 490 15.84 15.31 17.97
N GLN A 491 16.42 16.02 18.96
CA GLN A 491 15.63 16.72 19.97
C GLN A 491 14.79 17.86 19.38
N GLU A 492 15.34 18.66 18.50
CA GLU A 492 14.59 19.76 17.86
C GLU A 492 13.42 19.23 17.03
N MET A 493 13.65 18.19 16.24
CA MET A 493 12.59 17.60 15.42
C MET A 493 11.52 16.90 16.28
N HIS A 494 11.94 16.20 17.32
CA HIS A 494 11.04 15.59 18.30
C HIS A 494 10.19 16.65 19.01
N ASP A 495 10.79 17.73 19.48
CA ASP A 495 10.10 18.84 20.14
C ASP A 495 9.11 19.54 19.21
N PHE A 496 9.47 19.66 17.93
CA PHE A 496 8.56 20.18 16.92
C PHE A 496 7.32 19.29 16.75
N TYR A 497 7.50 17.97 16.60
CA TYR A 497 6.38 17.03 16.52
C TYR A 497 5.49 17.08 17.75
N LYS A 498 6.10 17.18 18.92
CA LYS A 498 5.40 17.30 20.21
C LYS A 498 4.61 18.61 20.30
N SER A 499 5.21 19.74 19.91
CA SER A 499 4.58 21.05 19.95
C SER A 499 3.36 21.17 19.03
N ARG A 500 3.35 20.46 17.93
CA ARG A 500 2.24 20.39 16.97
C ARG A 500 1.30 19.20 17.21
N ASN A 501 1.66 18.32 18.15
CA ASN A 501 0.94 17.06 18.43
C ASN A 501 0.65 16.27 17.15
N VAL A 502 1.67 16.07 16.31
CA VAL A 502 1.53 15.50 14.97
C VAL A 502 0.94 14.10 15.00
N LYS A 503 1.33 13.26 15.97
CA LYS A 503 0.76 11.91 16.12
C LYS A 503 -0.75 11.93 16.35
N GLN A 504 -1.26 12.92 17.09
CA GLN A 504 -2.70 13.07 17.34
C GLN A 504 -3.44 13.54 16.08
N LEU A 505 -2.87 14.50 15.35
CA LEU A 505 -3.43 14.95 14.07
C LEU A 505 -3.52 13.79 13.08
N GLN A 506 -2.47 12.99 12.96
CA GLN A 506 -2.46 11.82 12.08
C GLN A 506 -3.50 10.77 12.50
N LYS A 507 -3.63 10.50 13.79
CA LYS A 507 -4.65 9.59 14.34
C LYS A 507 -6.06 10.07 14.01
N GLU A 508 -6.34 11.34 14.20
CA GLU A 508 -7.67 11.94 14.02
C GLU A 508 -8.13 11.96 12.56
N MET A 509 -7.21 12.19 11.61
CA MET A 509 -7.55 12.29 10.18
C MET A 509 -8.37 11.11 9.66
N PHE A 510 -8.20 9.92 10.23
CA PHE A 510 -8.83 8.69 9.77
C PHE A 510 -9.97 8.23 10.68
N ARG A 511 -10.37 9.06 11.65
CA ARG A 511 -11.51 8.80 12.54
C ARG A 511 -12.75 9.50 12.01
N ARG A 512 -13.91 8.82 12.08
CA ARG A 512 -15.19 9.32 11.56
C ARG A 512 -15.54 10.71 12.09
N SER A 513 -15.31 10.96 13.38
CA SER A 513 -15.58 12.25 14.02
C SER A 513 -14.79 13.43 13.45
N HIS A 514 -13.68 13.14 12.74
CA HIS A 514 -12.77 14.14 12.18
C HIS A 514 -12.69 14.07 10.66
N PHE A 515 -13.47 13.21 10.01
CA PHE A 515 -13.47 13.19 8.54
C PHE A 515 -13.85 14.56 7.99
N PRO A 516 -13.20 15.02 6.92
CA PRO A 516 -13.63 16.23 6.24
C PRO A 516 -15.10 16.11 5.79
N ARG A 517 -15.83 17.21 5.89
CA ARG A 517 -17.21 17.27 5.39
C ARG A 517 -17.22 17.12 3.87
N ARG A 518 -18.07 16.26 3.34
CA ARG A 518 -18.27 16.11 1.91
C ARG A 518 -19.29 17.15 1.43
N ALA A 519 -18.84 18.07 0.59
CA ALA A 519 -19.68 19.10 -0.02
C ALA A 519 -20.17 18.73 -1.43
N LEU A 520 -19.38 17.95 -2.17
CA LEU A 520 -19.69 17.41 -3.49
C LEU A 520 -19.36 15.93 -3.54
N ASP A 521 -20.01 15.20 -4.41
CA ASP A 521 -19.56 13.85 -4.74
C ASP A 521 -18.17 13.92 -5.40
N PRO A 522 -17.29 12.95 -5.14
CA PRO A 522 -15.93 12.95 -5.66
C PRO A 522 -15.87 13.10 -7.20
N GLN A 523 -16.75 12.43 -7.94
CA GLN A 523 -16.81 12.53 -9.40
C GLN A 523 -17.19 13.94 -9.85
N GLN A 524 -18.16 14.58 -9.19
CA GLN A 524 -18.55 15.95 -9.51
C GLN A 524 -17.40 16.93 -9.28
N ALA A 525 -16.71 16.81 -8.15
CA ALA A 525 -15.55 17.64 -7.85
C ALA A 525 -14.43 17.44 -8.87
N HIS A 526 -14.19 16.22 -9.30
CA HIS A 526 -13.22 15.90 -10.34
C HIS A 526 -13.58 16.57 -11.68
N PHE A 527 -14.84 16.54 -12.07
CA PHE A 527 -15.29 17.21 -13.30
C PHE A 527 -15.18 18.74 -13.21
N GLU A 528 -15.43 19.33 -12.06
CA GLU A 528 -15.21 20.76 -11.85
C GLU A 528 -13.73 21.13 -12.04
N PHE A 529 -12.82 20.28 -11.57
CA PHE A 529 -11.37 20.45 -11.80
C PHE A 529 -11.03 20.41 -13.29
N ILE A 530 -11.54 19.40 -14.00
CA ILE A 530 -11.31 19.25 -15.47
C ILE A 530 -11.86 20.45 -16.25
N ARG A 531 -13.01 20.99 -15.84
CA ARG A 531 -13.62 22.15 -16.48
C ARG A 531 -12.94 23.48 -16.15
N GLY A 532 -11.93 23.46 -15.30
CA GLY A 532 -11.18 24.67 -14.95
C GLY A 532 -11.86 25.54 -13.89
N ASN A 533 -12.88 25.04 -13.19
CA ASN A 533 -13.55 25.74 -12.10
C ASN A 533 -12.80 25.64 -10.78
N ALA A 534 -11.49 25.59 -10.85
CA ALA A 534 -10.58 25.43 -9.72
C ALA A 534 -9.53 26.52 -9.70
N GLU A 535 -9.06 26.82 -8.51
CA GLU A 535 -7.94 27.74 -8.28
C GLU A 535 -6.94 27.15 -7.29
N LEU A 536 -5.67 27.47 -7.48
CA LEU A 536 -4.59 27.04 -6.61
C LEU A 536 -4.44 28.05 -5.48
N VAL A 537 -4.66 27.62 -4.23
CA VAL A 537 -4.58 28.51 -3.06
C VAL A 537 -3.57 27.97 -2.04
N PRO A 538 -2.92 28.87 -1.27
CA PRO A 538 -2.11 28.42 -0.14
C PRO A 538 -2.98 27.64 0.85
N LEU A 539 -2.49 26.53 1.39
CA LEU A 539 -3.27 25.73 2.35
C LEU A 539 -3.64 26.51 3.62
N GLU A 540 -2.81 27.47 4.02
CA GLU A 540 -3.14 28.37 5.14
C GLU A 540 -4.40 29.23 4.92
N GLN A 541 -4.86 29.34 3.67
CA GLN A 541 -6.10 30.03 3.25
C GLN A 541 -7.18 29.07 2.76
N ALA A 542 -6.95 27.74 2.90
CA ALA A 542 -7.85 26.74 2.33
C ALA A 542 -8.97 26.31 3.26
N GLU A 543 -8.99 26.73 4.51
CA GLU A 543 -10.05 26.36 5.45
C GLU A 543 -11.45 26.71 4.90
N GLY A 544 -12.36 25.75 4.92
CA GLY A 544 -13.70 25.90 4.39
C GLY A 544 -13.81 25.77 2.87
N ARG A 545 -12.69 25.65 2.15
CA ARG A 545 -12.68 25.51 0.69
C ARG A 545 -12.81 24.04 0.29
N ILE A 546 -13.48 23.80 -0.84
CA ILE A 546 -13.75 22.45 -1.35
C ILE A 546 -12.57 21.98 -2.19
N ALA A 547 -11.94 20.88 -1.79
CA ALA A 547 -10.87 20.24 -2.56
C ALA A 547 -11.42 19.66 -3.86
N VAL A 548 -10.72 19.88 -4.97
CA VAL A 548 -11.07 19.28 -6.28
C VAL A 548 -10.00 18.29 -6.74
N GLU A 549 -8.86 18.24 -6.05
CA GLU A 549 -7.83 17.24 -6.24
C GLU A 549 -7.53 16.56 -4.90
N GLY A 550 -7.36 15.24 -4.94
CA GLY A 550 -7.06 14.46 -3.73
C GLY A 550 -5.66 14.72 -3.22
N ALA A 551 -5.51 14.87 -1.90
CA ALA A 551 -4.25 15.19 -1.25
C ALA A 551 -3.78 14.06 -0.32
N LEU A 552 -2.51 13.73 -0.42
CA LEU A 552 -1.88 12.68 0.38
C LEU A 552 -0.37 12.87 0.51
N PRO A 553 0.25 12.36 1.60
CA PRO A 553 1.67 12.06 1.60
C PRO A 553 1.92 10.71 0.89
N TYR A 554 3.04 10.57 0.18
CA TYR A 554 3.40 9.31 -0.46
C TYR A 554 4.85 8.94 -0.14
N PRO A 555 5.10 7.74 0.38
CA PRO A 555 4.14 6.77 0.89
C PRO A 555 3.34 7.28 2.10
N PRO A 556 2.11 6.74 2.41
CA PRO A 556 1.57 5.46 1.95
C PRO A 556 0.60 5.52 0.75
N GLY A 557 0.33 6.65 0.16
CA GLY A 557 -0.62 6.76 -0.97
C GLY A 557 -2.10 6.65 -0.58
N VAL A 558 -2.42 6.93 0.68
CA VAL A 558 -3.78 6.98 1.23
C VAL A 558 -4.28 8.41 1.24
N LEU A 559 -5.42 8.69 0.58
CA LEU A 559 -5.97 10.03 0.53
C LEU A 559 -6.42 10.52 1.91
N CYS A 560 -5.87 11.64 2.33
CA CYS A 560 -6.28 12.34 3.54
C CYS A 560 -7.43 13.30 3.28
N CYS A 561 -7.44 13.93 2.10
CA CYS A 561 -8.53 14.75 1.61
C CYS A 561 -8.95 14.22 0.24
N VAL A 562 -10.21 13.81 0.10
CA VAL A 562 -10.76 13.27 -1.15
C VAL A 562 -11.41 14.40 -1.94
N PRO A 563 -11.38 14.40 -3.29
CA PRO A 563 -12.10 15.40 -4.07
C PRO A 563 -13.56 15.53 -3.64
N GLY A 564 -14.01 16.77 -3.44
CA GLY A 564 -15.35 17.10 -2.92
C GLY A 564 -15.41 17.30 -1.41
N GLU A 565 -14.37 16.92 -0.70
CA GLU A 565 -14.25 17.18 0.74
C GLU A 565 -13.75 18.60 1.01
N VAL A 566 -14.14 19.15 2.15
CA VAL A 566 -13.80 20.51 2.59
C VAL A 566 -12.51 20.48 3.40
N TRP A 567 -11.53 21.31 3.01
CA TRP A 567 -10.32 21.50 3.81
C TRP A 567 -10.65 22.07 5.19
N GLY A 568 -10.10 21.47 6.23
CA GLY A 568 -10.29 21.92 7.61
C GLY A 568 -9.85 20.87 8.62
N ASN A 569 -10.10 21.16 9.88
CA ASN A 569 -9.87 20.26 11.01
C ASN A 569 -8.46 19.64 11.03
N SER A 570 -8.36 18.41 11.48
CA SER A 570 -7.08 17.70 11.64
C SER A 570 -6.32 17.51 10.34
N VAL A 571 -7.01 17.32 9.22
CA VAL A 571 -6.37 17.13 7.90
C VAL A 571 -5.60 18.40 7.50
N LEU A 572 -6.23 19.56 7.57
CA LEU A 572 -5.57 20.83 7.24
C LEU A 572 -4.41 21.11 8.21
N GLN A 573 -4.63 20.94 9.50
CA GLN A 573 -3.58 21.16 10.51
C GLN A 573 -2.38 20.21 10.30
N TYR A 574 -2.63 18.97 9.91
CA TYR A 574 -1.57 18.02 9.60
C TYR A 574 -0.71 18.48 8.41
N PHE A 575 -1.34 18.90 7.31
CA PHE A 575 -0.60 19.40 6.14
C PHE A 575 0.15 20.71 6.44
N LEU A 576 -0.41 21.58 7.27
CA LEU A 576 0.28 22.79 7.72
C LEU A 576 1.48 22.47 8.63
N ALA A 577 1.38 21.44 9.45
CA ALA A 577 2.52 20.93 10.23
C ALA A 577 3.61 20.36 9.33
N LEU A 578 3.26 19.62 8.27
CA LEU A 578 4.22 19.15 7.27
C LEU A 578 4.92 20.33 6.55
N GLU A 579 4.17 21.35 6.17
CA GLU A 579 4.73 22.59 5.56
C GLU A 579 5.75 23.25 6.49
N GLU A 580 5.43 23.40 7.75
CA GLU A 580 6.34 23.98 8.74
C GLU A 580 7.60 23.12 8.92
N GLY A 581 7.44 21.78 8.97
CA GLY A 581 8.56 20.85 9.05
C GLY A 581 9.50 20.92 7.85
N ILE A 582 8.96 21.08 6.65
CA ILE A 582 9.75 21.27 5.41
C ILE A 582 10.65 22.51 5.52
N ASN A 583 10.14 23.60 6.07
CA ASN A 583 10.92 24.83 6.25
C ASN A 583 11.93 24.75 7.39
N ARG A 584 11.57 24.12 8.51
CA ARG A 584 12.45 24.01 9.69
C ARG A 584 13.57 22.99 9.51
N CYS A 585 13.29 21.91 8.82
CA CYS A 585 14.19 20.75 8.72
C CYS A 585 14.46 20.39 7.25
N PRO A 586 15.22 21.24 6.52
CA PRO A 586 15.58 20.93 5.13
C PRO A 586 16.37 19.61 5.07
N GLY A 587 16.12 18.82 4.03
CA GLY A 587 16.70 17.48 3.85
C GLY A 587 15.79 16.34 4.33
N PHE A 588 14.68 16.63 5.00
CA PHE A 588 13.75 15.63 5.57
C PHE A 588 12.32 15.81 5.05
N ALA A 589 12.13 16.50 3.94
CA ALA A 589 10.81 16.75 3.37
C ALA A 589 10.13 15.45 2.89
N PRO A 590 8.86 15.20 3.27
CA PRO A 590 8.08 14.09 2.70
C PRO A 590 7.67 14.40 1.26
N GLU A 591 7.41 13.36 0.46
CA GLU A 591 6.74 13.52 -0.82
C GLU A 591 5.25 13.78 -0.59
N LEU A 592 4.69 14.80 -1.26
CA LEU A 592 3.27 15.14 -1.23
C LEU A 592 2.69 15.05 -2.64
N GLN A 593 1.47 14.51 -2.75
CA GLN A 593 0.71 14.47 -4.00
C GLN A 593 -0.62 15.20 -3.80
N GLY A 594 -1.03 15.93 -4.85
CA GLY A 594 -2.23 16.77 -4.77
C GLY A 594 -2.06 18.05 -3.96
N VAL A 595 -0.88 18.26 -3.42
CA VAL A 595 -0.43 19.48 -2.74
C VAL A 595 0.91 19.87 -3.34
N TYR A 596 1.06 21.13 -3.68
CA TYR A 596 2.20 21.65 -4.44
C TYR A 596 3.04 22.56 -3.57
N ILE A 597 4.32 22.24 -3.43
CA ILE A 597 5.25 23.06 -2.67
C ILE A 597 5.86 24.10 -3.61
N GLN A 598 5.65 25.38 -3.30
CA GLN A 598 6.20 26.51 -4.04
C GLN A 598 7.07 27.36 -3.12
N LYS A 599 8.18 27.84 -3.65
CA LYS A 599 9.07 28.74 -2.93
C LYS A 599 8.66 30.19 -3.20
N ASP A 600 8.31 30.90 -2.16
CA ASP A 600 7.95 32.32 -2.24
C ASP A 600 9.20 33.22 -2.44
N PRO A 601 9.00 34.47 -2.85
CA PRO A 601 10.11 35.42 -3.00
C PRO A 601 10.94 35.66 -1.73
N ASP A 602 10.34 35.45 -0.55
CA ASP A 602 11.03 35.53 0.75
C ASP A 602 11.85 34.26 1.10
N GLY A 603 11.84 33.27 0.21
CA GLY A 603 12.54 31.99 0.38
C GLY A 603 11.78 30.94 1.16
N ARG A 604 10.60 31.26 1.70
CA ARG A 604 9.75 30.30 2.41
C ARG A 604 9.04 29.37 1.43
N LYS A 605 9.00 28.08 1.76
CA LYS A 605 8.23 27.09 1.02
C LYS A 605 6.80 27.03 1.57
N ARG A 606 5.81 27.13 0.68
CA ARG A 606 4.39 27.04 1.02
C ARG A 606 3.73 25.89 0.26
N ALA A 607 2.76 25.27 0.92
CA ALA A 607 1.92 24.23 0.33
C ALA A 607 0.68 24.87 -0.30
N TYR A 608 0.36 24.45 -1.54
CA TYR A 608 -0.79 24.91 -2.31
C TYR A 608 -1.67 23.73 -2.70
N GLY A 609 -2.98 23.92 -2.70
CA GLY A 609 -3.95 22.93 -3.14
C GLY A 609 -4.98 23.51 -4.10
N TYR A 610 -5.46 22.68 -5.02
CA TYR A 610 -6.56 23.05 -5.91
C TYR A 610 -7.89 22.94 -5.19
N VAL A 611 -8.64 24.04 -5.19
CA VAL A 611 -9.97 24.14 -4.57
C VAL A 611 -10.97 24.70 -5.58
N LEU A 612 -12.24 24.37 -5.39
CA LEU A 612 -13.34 24.94 -6.18
C LEU A 612 -13.34 26.46 -5.99
N THR A 613 -13.51 27.21 -7.09
CA THR A 613 -13.59 28.67 -7.01
C THR A 613 -14.79 29.11 -6.16
N LYS A 614 -14.67 30.26 -5.49
CA LYS A 614 -15.78 30.82 -4.72
C LYS A 614 -17.00 31.10 -5.56
N GLU A 615 -16.79 31.59 -6.79
CA GLU A 615 -17.83 31.85 -7.76
C GLU A 615 -18.60 30.57 -8.10
N ARG A 616 -17.88 29.49 -8.44
CA ARG A 616 -18.50 28.22 -8.77
C ARG A 616 -19.20 27.58 -7.57
N THR A 617 -18.65 27.71 -6.38
CA THR A 617 -19.27 27.25 -5.13
C THR A 617 -20.64 27.92 -4.94
N ALA A 618 -20.71 29.23 -5.15
CA ALA A 618 -21.96 29.99 -5.05
C ALA A 618 -22.98 29.56 -6.14
N GLU A 619 -22.53 29.38 -7.38
CA GLU A 619 -23.38 28.92 -8.50
C GLU A 619 -24.02 27.54 -8.21
N LEU A 620 -23.30 26.67 -7.54
CA LEU A 620 -23.77 25.33 -7.15
C LEU A 620 -24.66 25.34 -5.92
N GLY A 621 -24.84 26.51 -5.28
CA GLY A 621 -25.68 26.64 -4.07
C GLY A 621 -25.10 25.95 -2.84
N ILE A 622 -23.78 25.78 -2.77
CA ILE A 622 -23.09 25.16 -1.65
C ILE A 622 -22.76 26.26 -0.64
N GLU A 623 -23.21 26.07 0.60
CA GLU A 623 -22.83 26.95 1.73
C GLU A 623 -21.37 26.67 2.11
N GLY A 624 -20.59 27.74 2.19
CA GLY A 624 -19.17 27.71 2.53
C GLY A 624 -18.90 27.39 4.01
#